data_58ccd9b35d042d9d91c2504fcc5ff831
#
_entry.id   58ccd9b35d042d9d91c2504fcc5ff831
#
_cell.length_a   1.000
_cell.length_b   1.000
_cell.length_c   1.000
_cell.angle_alpha   90.00
_cell.angle_beta   90.00
_cell.angle_gamma   90.00
#
_symmetry.space_group_name_H-M   'P 1'
#
loop_
_entity.id
_entity.type
_entity.pdbx_description
1 polymer ?
#
loop_
_entity_poly.entity_id
_entity_poly.type
_entity_poly.pdbx_seq_one_letter_code
_entity_poly.pdbx_strand_id
1 'polypeptide(L)'
;ILLIGCSTTYSNLKIDSIETFNLDNYNDFNIKINDSSISADVNPIVLEKFKQKLKNAIEEKGLQYKKDSNLVFDINFTTKDVVESDRLGYYPPNATFIHSNYYRYNYAFRDHVYTFTNNILRVNLKDIEQDTTVWTVVTVWRDGSSRSISSEDASNVLVDEIMISFL
;
A
#
# COMPACT_ATOMS: atom_id res chain seq x y z
N ILE A 1 -15.03 6.99 33.39
CA ILE A 1 -15.22 7.45 31.99
C ILE A 1 -13.90 7.21 31.28
N LEU A 2 -13.84 6.12 30.53
CA LEU A 2 -12.67 5.76 29.68
C LEU A 2 -12.89 6.42 28.31
N LEU A 3 -12.11 7.44 28.01
CA LEU A 3 -11.99 8.01 26.69
C LEU A 3 -11.15 7.06 25.83
N ILE A 4 -11.79 6.22 25.03
CA ILE A 4 -11.12 5.45 23.98
C ILE A 4 -10.85 6.44 22.85
N GLY A 5 -9.61 6.92 22.78
CA GLY A 5 -9.12 7.71 21.67
C GLY A 5 -9.08 6.83 20.42
N CYS A 6 -10.01 7.00 19.50
CA CYS A 6 -9.89 6.48 18.13
C CYS A 6 -8.70 7.17 17.47
N SER A 7 -7.58 6.48 17.41
CA SER A 7 -6.49 6.85 16.52
C SER A 7 -6.99 6.57 15.09
N THR A 8 -7.42 7.61 14.40
CA THR A 8 -7.70 7.54 12.96
C THR A 8 -6.36 7.35 12.24
N THR A 9 -5.99 6.11 12.03
CA THR A 9 -4.90 5.76 11.15
C THR A 9 -5.35 6.11 9.73
N TYR A 10 -4.78 7.17 9.15
CA TYR A 10 -5.01 7.49 7.74
C TYR A 10 -4.58 6.29 6.90
N SER A 11 -5.55 5.56 6.39
CA SER A 11 -5.33 4.49 5.42
C SER A 11 -4.93 5.13 4.10
N ASN A 12 -3.71 4.84 3.61
CA ASN A 12 -3.32 5.18 2.24
C ASN A 12 -3.93 4.20 1.23
N LEU A 13 -4.99 3.51 1.63
CA LEU A 13 -5.73 2.58 0.81
C LEU A 13 -6.67 3.37 -0.11
N LYS A 14 -6.50 3.19 -1.41
CA LYS A 14 -7.41 3.72 -2.43
C LYS A 14 -8.14 2.54 -3.06
N ILE A 15 -9.46 2.59 -2.99
CA ILE A 15 -10.35 1.56 -3.53
C ILE A 15 -11.21 2.22 -4.59
N ASP A 16 -11.41 1.53 -5.71
CA ASP A 16 -12.31 1.93 -6.77
C ASP A 16 -12.99 0.70 -7.37
N SER A 17 -14.24 0.82 -7.76
CA SER A 17 -15.03 -0.24 -8.36
C SER A 17 -16.02 0.31 -9.36
N ILE A 18 -16.38 -0.48 -10.36
CA ILE A 18 -17.51 -0.13 -11.22
C ILE A 18 -18.83 -0.27 -10.45
N GLU A 19 -19.83 0.57 -10.76
CA GLU A 19 -21.12 0.63 -10.05
C GLU A 19 -21.90 -0.69 -10.10
N THR A 20 -21.69 -1.49 -11.15
CA THR A 20 -22.37 -2.78 -11.35
C THR A 20 -21.64 -3.97 -10.71
N PHE A 21 -20.46 -3.73 -10.10
CA PHE A 21 -19.70 -4.82 -9.50
C PHE A 21 -20.38 -5.31 -8.22
N ASN A 22 -20.62 -6.62 -8.19
CA ASN A 22 -21.05 -7.34 -6.99
C ASN A 22 -20.34 -8.71 -6.95
N LEU A 23 -19.60 -8.96 -5.90
CA LEU A 23 -18.86 -10.20 -5.70
C LEU A 23 -19.77 -11.44 -5.65
N ASP A 24 -21.01 -11.28 -5.17
CA ASP A 24 -22.00 -12.37 -5.09
C ASP A 24 -22.42 -12.92 -6.45
N ASN A 25 -22.11 -12.23 -7.54
CA ASN A 25 -22.38 -12.71 -8.90
C ASN A 25 -21.38 -13.79 -9.36
N TYR A 26 -20.34 -14.05 -8.58
CA TYR A 26 -19.28 -14.98 -8.92
C TYR A 26 -19.23 -16.14 -7.93
N ASN A 27 -18.92 -17.35 -8.42
CA ASN A 27 -18.82 -18.55 -7.60
C ASN A 27 -17.37 -19.00 -7.36
N ASP A 28 -16.49 -18.59 -8.25
CA ASP A 28 -15.09 -18.98 -8.19
C ASP A 28 -14.17 -17.82 -8.58
N PHE A 29 -12.91 -17.97 -8.23
CA PHE A 29 -11.87 -16.96 -8.47
C PHE A 29 -10.51 -17.61 -8.68
N ASN A 30 -9.60 -16.85 -9.29
CA ASN A 30 -8.18 -17.15 -9.38
C ASN A 30 -7.35 -15.99 -8.82
N ILE A 31 -6.13 -16.26 -8.40
CA ILE A 31 -5.16 -15.24 -7.97
C ILE A 31 -3.88 -15.39 -8.79
N LYS A 32 -3.49 -14.34 -9.47
CA LYS A 32 -2.24 -14.25 -10.21
C LYS A 32 -1.34 -13.18 -9.61
N ILE A 33 -0.06 -13.50 -9.49
CA ILE A 33 0.98 -12.52 -9.18
C ILE A 33 1.67 -12.17 -10.49
N ASN A 34 1.79 -10.88 -10.78
CA ASN A 34 2.47 -10.42 -11.97
C ASN A 34 3.97 -10.34 -11.72
N ASP A 35 4.69 -11.41 -12.02
CA ASP A 35 6.14 -11.53 -11.79
C ASP A 35 6.97 -10.47 -12.52
N SER A 36 6.47 -9.95 -13.64
CA SER A 36 7.19 -8.93 -14.41
C SER A 36 7.21 -7.55 -13.73
N SER A 37 6.34 -7.32 -12.76
CA SER A 37 6.25 -6.07 -12.00
C SER A 37 6.94 -6.13 -10.63
N ILE A 38 7.46 -7.30 -10.23
CA ILE A 38 8.08 -7.48 -8.93
C ILE A 38 9.50 -6.90 -8.97
N SER A 39 9.79 -5.97 -8.06
CA SER A 39 11.17 -5.52 -7.83
C SER A 39 12.03 -6.67 -7.33
N ALA A 40 13.31 -6.70 -7.74
CA ALA A 40 14.28 -7.72 -7.30
C ALA A 40 14.47 -7.78 -5.77
N ASP A 41 14.12 -6.71 -5.07
CA ASP A 41 14.25 -6.60 -3.60
C ASP A 41 13.08 -7.27 -2.84
N VAL A 42 12.02 -7.67 -3.55
CA VAL A 42 10.85 -8.28 -2.93
C VAL A 42 11.05 -9.78 -2.76
N ASN A 43 10.96 -10.25 -1.52
CA ASN A 43 11.05 -11.68 -1.22
C ASN A 43 9.83 -12.43 -1.78
N PRO A 44 9.99 -13.36 -2.75
CA PRO A 44 8.88 -14.08 -3.35
C PRO A 44 8.09 -14.94 -2.34
N ILE A 45 8.74 -15.41 -1.26
CA ILE A 45 8.08 -16.18 -0.19
C ILE A 45 7.02 -15.30 0.52
N VAL A 46 7.31 -14.03 0.70
CA VAL A 46 6.38 -13.07 1.33
C VAL A 46 5.14 -12.87 0.45
N LEU A 47 5.34 -12.74 -0.86
CA LEU A 47 4.23 -12.62 -1.82
C LEU A 47 3.35 -13.88 -1.86
N GLU A 48 3.97 -15.06 -1.83
CA GLU A 48 3.21 -16.31 -1.79
C GLU A 48 2.41 -16.47 -0.49
N LYS A 49 2.97 -16.05 0.65
CA LYS A 49 2.23 -16.02 1.93
C LYS A 49 1.05 -15.04 1.86
N PHE A 50 1.27 -13.85 1.32
CA PHE A 50 0.19 -12.87 1.13
C PHE A 50 -0.91 -13.42 0.23
N LYS A 51 -0.55 -14.00 -0.91
CA LYS A 51 -1.48 -14.67 -1.82
C LYS A 51 -2.30 -15.75 -1.13
N GLN A 52 -1.66 -16.58 -0.31
CA GLN A 52 -2.35 -17.64 0.42
C GLN A 52 -3.35 -17.07 1.45
N LYS A 53 -2.98 -15.99 2.16
CA LYS A 53 -3.89 -15.32 3.10
C LYS A 53 -5.08 -14.71 2.39
N LEU A 54 -4.83 -13.99 1.29
CA LEU A 54 -5.89 -13.40 0.47
C LEU A 54 -6.83 -14.49 -0.07
N LYS A 55 -6.27 -15.61 -0.55
CA LYS A 55 -7.05 -16.77 -0.99
C LYS A 55 -7.99 -17.25 0.11
N ASN A 56 -7.46 -17.50 1.31
CA ASN A 56 -8.25 -18.00 2.44
C ASN A 56 -9.39 -17.03 2.79
N ALA A 57 -9.09 -15.73 2.85
CA ALA A 57 -10.08 -14.70 3.17
C ALA A 57 -11.21 -14.62 2.12
N ILE A 58 -10.89 -14.82 0.84
CA ILE A 58 -11.90 -14.83 -0.22
C ILE A 58 -12.73 -16.13 -0.16
N GLU A 59 -12.11 -17.29 0.16
CA GLU A 59 -12.81 -18.55 0.35
C GLU A 59 -13.78 -18.49 1.55
N GLU A 60 -13.44 -17.75 2.60
CA GLU A 60 -14.34 -17.49 3.74
C GLU A 60 -15.58 -16.66 3.34
N LYS A 61 -15.51 -15.90 2.25
CA LYS A 61 -16.68 -15.21 1.66
C LYS A 61 -17.54 -16.12 0.78
N GLY A 62 -17.15 -17.39 0.59
CA GLY A 62 -17.92 -18.39 -0.12
C GLY A 62 -17.50 -18.66 -1.55
N LEU A 63 -16.49 -17.96 -2.09
CA LEU A 63 -15.97 -18.24 -3.42
C LEU A 63 -15.00 -19.42 -3.38
N GLN A 64 -14.92 -20.19 -4.48
CA GLN A 64 -14.00 -21.32 -4.62
C GLN A 64 -12.79 -20.94 -5.47
N TYR A 65 -11.60 -21.29 -5.01
CA TYR A 65 -10.39 -21.09 -5.80
C TYR A 65 -10.32 -22.07 -6.97
N LYS A 66 -10.20 -21.53 -8.21
CA LYS A 66 -9.99 -22.32 -9.44
C LYS A 66 -8.99 -21.59 -10.35
N LYS A 67 -8.04 -22.34 -10.92
CA LYS A 67 -6.99 -21.77 -11.79
C LYS A 67 -7.51 -21.21 -13.11
N ASP A 68 -8.62 -21.70 -13.57
CA ASP A 68 -9.29 -21.35 -14.85
C ASP A 68 -10.54 -20.46 -14.65
N SER A 69 -10.70 -19.89 -13.45
CA SER A 69 -11.77 -18.94 -13.17
C SER A 69 -11.68 -17.69 -14.04
N ASN A 70 -12.84 -17.18 -14.46
CA ASN A 70 -12.96 -15.93 -15.19
C ASN A 70 -12.75 -14.69 -14.30
N LEU A 71 -12.94 -14.83 -12.97
CA LEU A 71 -12.67 -13.79 -12.01
C LEU A 71 -11.23 -13.92 -11.50
N VAL A 72 -10.38 -12.93 -11.79
CA VAL A 72 -8.95 -13.00 -11.49
C VAL A 72 -8.50 -11.82 -10.63
N PHE A 73 -8.00 -12.11 -9.43
CA PHE A 73 -7.25 -11.16 -8.61
C PHE A 73 -5.81 -11.08 -9.14
N ASP A 74 -5.49 -9.97 -9.80
CA ASP A 74 -4.18 -9.70 -10.39
C ASP A 74 -3.37 -8.82 -9.43
N ILE A 75 -2.37 -9.42 -8.77
CA ILE A 75 -1.53 -8.78 -7.77
C ILE A 75 -0.28 -8.23 -8.44
N ASN A 76 -0.09 -6.92 -8.33
CA ASN A 76 1.08 -6.19 -8.79
C ASN A 76 1.79 -5.55 -7.60
N PHE A 77 3.09 -5.78 -7.49
CA PHE A 77 3.92 -5.19 -6.46
C PHE A 77 5.09 -4.44 -7.06
N THR A 78 5.17 -3.15 -6.81
CA THR A 78 6.24 -2.29 -7.31
C THR A 78 6.85 -1.46 -6.20
N THR A 79 8.07 -1.00 -6.40
CA THR A 79 8.76 -0.07 -5.50
C THR A 79 9.04 1.23 -6.21
N LYS A 80 9.05 2.34 -5.46
CA LYS A 80 9.37 3.66 -5.99
C LYS A 80 10.20 4.44 -4.98
N ASP A 81 11.40 4.86 -5.39
CA ASP A 81 12.19 5.78 -4.58
C ASP A 81 11.62 7.18 -4.63
N VAL A 82 11.51 7.77 -3.45
CA VAL A 82 11.03 9.14 -3.26
C VAL A 82 12.11 9.93 -2.55
N VAL A 83 12.43 11.08 -3.12
CA VAL A 83 13.39 12.02 -2.54
C VAL A 83 12.59 13.16 -1.94
N GLU A 84 12.69 13.33 -0.62
CA GLU A 84 12.15 14.49 0.10
C GLU A 84 13.30 15.38 0.57
N SER A 85 13.15 16.69 0.39
CA SER A 85 14.06 17.66 0.95
C SER A 85 13.33 18.50 1.99
N ASP A 86 13.79 18.44 3.23
CA ASP A 86 13.35 19.39 4.25
C ASP A 86 14.08 20.72 4.00
N ARG A 87 13.38 21.66 3.41
CA ARG A 87 13.83 23.05 3.38
C ARG A 87 13.61 23.64 4.77
N LEU A 88 14.56 23.46 5.67
CA LEU A 88 14.61 24.17 6.94
C LEU A 88 15.05 25.65 6.71
N GLY A 89 14.34 26.33 5.81
CA GLY A 89 14.49 27.75 5.56
C GLY A 89 13.40 28.57 6.25
N TYR A 90 13.09 28.29 7.53
CA TYR A 90 12.30 29.22 8.30
C TYR A 90 13.22 30.32 8.83
N TYR A 91 13.26 31.43 8.12
CA TYR A 91 13.76 32.70 8.65
C TYR A 91 12.70 33.23 9.62
N PRO A 92 12.99 33.33 10.94
CA PRO A 92 12.12 34.13 11.78
C PRO A 92 12.26 35.58 11.35
N PRO A 93 11.15 36.31 11.12
CA PRO A 93 11.19 37.67 10.60
C PRO A 93 11.86 38.71 11.54
N ASN A 94 12.35 38.29 12.69
CA ASN A 94 12.94 39.16 13.74
C ASN A 94 14.39 38.76 14.09
N ALA A 95 15.13 38.12 13.19
CA ALA A 95 16.55 37.91 13.41
C ALA A 95 17.29 39.24 13.31
N THR A 96 17.35 39.96 14.40
CA THR A 96 18.24 41.10 14.58
C THR A 96 19.67 40.63 14.38
N PHE A 97 20.35 41.18 13.37
CA PHE A 97 21.75 40.93 13.05
C PHE A 97 22.63 41.32 14.23
N ILE A 98 22.98 40.39 15.07
CA ILE A 98 24.05 40.56 16.06
C ILE A 98 25.36 40.07 15.44
N HIS A 99 26.30 40.95 15.31
CA HIS A 99 27.54 40.96 14.55
C HIS A 99 28.63 39.97 14.98
N SER A 100 28.34 38.86 15.66
CA SER A 100 29.42 38.05 16.25
C SER A 100 29.44 36.55 15.97
N ASN A 101 28.72 36.03 14.94
CA ASN A 101 28.70 34.59 14.72
C ASN A 101 28.88 34.17 13.26
N TYR A 102 30.03 34.49 12.67
CA TYR A 102 30.43 34.03 11.34
C TYR A 102 30.50 32.48 11.24
N TYR A 103 30.65 31.80 12.37
CA TYR A 103 30.74 30.34 12.42
C TYR A 103 29.39 29.60 12.55
N ARG A 104 28.29 30.28 12.89
CA ARG A 104 26.97 29.67 12.95
C ARG A 104 26.23 29.58 11.64
N TYR A 105 26.69 30.34 10.65
CA TYR A 105 26.01 30.44 9.33
C TYR A 105 26.16 29.19 8.45
N ASN A 106 27.19 28.38 8.65
CA ASN A 106 27.42 27.24 7.79
C ASN A 106 26.62 25.97 8.18
N TYR A 107 25.96 25.98 9.33
CA TYR A 107 25.15 24.81 9.76
C TYR A 107 23.66 24.95 9.49
N ALA A 108 23.16 26.15 9.20
CA ALA A 108 21.72 26.42 9.10
C ALA A 108 21.13 26.17 7.69
N PHE A 109 21.96 25.90 6.70
CA PHE A 109 21.53 25.78 5.30
C PHE A 109 21.82 24.42 4.66
N ARG A 110 21.99 23.39 5.45
CA ARG A 110 22.02 22.04 4.87
C ARG A 110 20.58 21.60 4.66
N ASP A 111 20.14 21.66 3.41
CA ASP A 111 18.97 20.91 2.99
C ASP A 111 19.23 19.43 3.30
N HIS A 112 18.49 18.89 4.25
CA HIS A 112 18.53 17.44 4.47
C HIS A 112 17.70 16.80 3.39
N VAL A 113 18.38 16.08 2.51
CA VAL A 113 17.74 15.26 1.48
C VAL A 113 17.60 13.84 2.02
N TYR A 114 16.37 13.37 2.11
CA TYR A 114 16.05 12.01 2.52
C TYR A 114 15.55 11.23 1.32
N THR A 115 16.16 10.08 1.09
CA THR A 115 15.63 9.12 0.12
C THR A 115 14.99 7.97 0.88
N PHE A 116 13.75 7.64 0.53
CA PHE A 116 13.07 6.46 1.06
C PHE A 116 12.34 5.74 -0.06
N THR A 117 12.16 4.44 0.13
CA THR A 117 11.46 3.60 -0.83
C THR A 117 10.00 3.44 -0.40
N ASN A 118 9.10 3.76 -1.29
CA ASN A 118 7.69 3.44 -1.19
C ASN A 118 7.42 2.09 -1.85
N ASN A 119 6.75 1.23 -1.13
CA ASN A 119 6.19 -0.01 -1.64
C ASN A 119 4.75 0.24 -2.10
N ILE A 120 4.41 -0.22 -3.29
CA ILE A 120 3.08 -0.05 -3.89
C ILE A 120 2.52 -1.43 -4.21
N LEU A 121 1.48 -1.83 -3.50
CA LEU A 121 0.69 -3.00 -3.82
C LEU A 121 -0.58 -2.57 -4.55
N ARG A 122 -0.83 -3.16 -5.70
CA ARG A 122 -2.08 -3.02 -6.42
C ARG A 122 -2.70 -4.39 -6.61
N VAL A 123 -3.96 -4.53 -6.24
CA VAL A 123 -4.76 -5.71 -6.53
C VAL A 123 -5.89 -5.28 -7.45
N ASN A 124 -5.91 -5.80 -8.67
CA ASN A 124 -6.98 -5.59 -9.62
C ASN A 124 -7.84 -6.85 -9.68
N LEU A 125 -9.13 -6.70 -9.61
CA LEU A 125 -10.07 -7.76 -9.88
C LEU A 125 -10.56 -7.62 -11.32
N LYS A 126 -10.24 -8.63 -12.14
CA LYS A 126 -10.56 -8.65 -13.57
C LYS A 126 -11.60 -9.70 -13.85
N ASP A 127 -12.59 -9.33 -14.59
CA ASP A 127 -13.47 -10.27 -15.27
C ASP A 127 -12.89 -10.54 -16.67
N ILE A 128 -12.39 -11.76 -16.86
CA ILE A 128 -11.73 -12.16 -18.12
C ILE A 128 -12.75 -12.30 -19.25
N GLU A 129 -13.97 -12.70 -18.94
CA GLU A 129 -15.02 -12.85 -19.95
C GLU A 129 -15.45 -11.50 -20.54
N GLN A 130 -15.49 -10.48 -19.70
CA GLN A 130 -15.82 -9.10 -20.12
C GLN A 130 -14.59 -8.28 -20.52
N ASP A 131 -13.38 -8.81 -20.31
CA ASP A 131 -12.10 -8.11 -20.50
C ASP A 131 -12.05 -6.75 -19.75
N THR A 132 -12.59 -6.72 -18.54
CA THR A 132 -12.70 -5.49 -17.75
C THR A 132 -12.11 -5.66 -16.35
N THR A 133 -11.55 -4.56 -15.82
CA THR A 133 -11.22 -4.46 -14.41
C THR A 133 -12.45 -3.94 -13.66
N VAL A 134 -13.03 -4.79 -12.82
CA VAL A 134 -14.29 -4.50 -12.12
C VAL A 134 -14.07 -3.87 -10.75
N TRP A 135 -12.91 -4.07 -10.16
CA TRP A 135 -12.52 -3.51 -8.88
C TRP A 135 -10.99 -3.40 -8.77
N THR A 136 -10.52 -2.43 -8.03
CA THR A 136 -9.10 -2.23 -7.77
C THR A 136 -8.85 -1.66 -6.39
N VAL A 137 -7.78 -2.09 -5.75
CA VAL A 137 -7.23 -1.47 -4.55
C VAL A 137 -5.76 -1.16 -4.75
N VAL A 138 -5.36 0.01 -4.27
CA VAL A 138 -3.96 0.43 -4.25
C VAL A 138 -3.60 0.86 -2.84
N THR A 139 -2.54 0.28 -2.29
CA THR A 139 -1.97 0.70 -1.02
C THR A 139 -0.50 1.05 -1.20
N VAL A 140 -0.08 2.10 -0.49
CA VAL A 140 1.30 2.60 -0.53
C VAL A 140 1.81 2.72 0.90
N TRP A 141 2.99 2.17 1.17
CA TRP A 141 3.65 2.30 2.47
C TRP A 141 5.16 2.47 2.33
N ARG A 142 5.79 3.07 3.32
CA ARG A 142 7.24 3.13 3.44
C ARG A 142 7.77 1.84 4.07
N ASP A 143 9.00 1.47 3.76
CA ASP A 143 9.67 0.37 4.43
C ASP A 143 9.69 0.56 5.95
N GLY A 144 9.48 -0.55 6.67
CA GLY A 144 9.39 -0.55 8.13
C GLY A 144 8.06 -0.08 8.71
N SER A 145 7.04 0.23 7.87
CA SER A 145 5.70 0.53 8.36
C SER A 145 4.95 -0.74 8.81
N SER A 146 4.00 -0.58 9.72
CA SER A 146 3.14 -1.68 10.20
C SER A 146 2.22 -2.28 9.14
N ARG A 147 2.20 -1.71 7.92
CA ARG A 147 1.40 -2.15 6.78
C ARG A 147 2.21 -2.83 5.69
N SER A 148 3.44 -3.19 5.99
CA SER A 148 4.29 -3.95 5.08
C SER A 148 3.77 -5.37 4.91
N ILE A 149 3.81 -5.94 3.70
CA ILE A 149 3.58 -7.38 3.50
C ILE A 149 4.73 -8.23 4.08
N SER A 150 5.81 -7.61 4.54
CA SER A 150 7.02 -8.27 5.04
C SER A 150 6.83 -8.98 6.38
N SER A 151 5.85 -8.59 7.20
CA SER A 151 5.51 -9.25 8.46
C SER A 151 4.16 -9.95 8.36
N GLU A 152 3.97 -10.95 9.20
CA GLU A 152 2.73 -11.72 9.23
C GLU A 152 1.53 -10.86 9.66
N ASP A 153 1.73 -10.06 10.72
CA ASP A 153 0.68 -9.18 11.25
C ASP A 153 0.29 -8.09 10.24
N ALA A 154 1.26 -7.47 9.59
CA ALA A 154 1.01 -6.45 8.59
C ALA A 154 0.29 -7.01 7.35
N SER A 155 0.65 -8.23 6.94
CA SER A 155 -0.03 -8.93 5.85
C SER A 155 -1.49 -9.24 6.20
N ASN A 156 -1.80 -9.61 7.46
CA ASN A 156 -3.17 -9.82 7.92
C ASN A 156 -3.96 -8.52 7.86
N VAL A 157 -3.43 -7.44 8.43
CA VAL A 157 -4.09 -6.12 8.40
C VAL A 157 -4.42 -5.69 6.97
N LEU A 158 -3.49 -5.90 6.04
CA LEU A 158 -3.69 -5.53 4.64
C LEU A 158 -4.78 -6.38 3.97
N VAL A 159 -4.81 -7.69 4.23
CA VAL A 159 -5.86 -8.57 3.71
C VAL A 159 -7.22 -8.17 4.29
N ASP A 160 -7.30 -7.88 5.59
CA ASP A 160 -8.53 -7.43 6.24
C ASP A 160 -9.03 -6.10 5.64
N GLU A 161 -8.14 -5.12 5.40
CA GLU A 161 -8.49 -3.86 4.74
C GLU A 161 -9.03 -4.09 3.32
N ILE A 162 -8.43 -5.01 2.55
CA ILE A 162 -8.92 -5.40 1.23
C ILE A 162 -10.31 -6.04 1.34
N MET A 163 -10.51 -6.95 2.28
CA MET A 163 -11.77 -7.68 2.43
C MET A 163 -12.92 -6.80 2.92
N ILE A 164 -12.64 -5.79 3.74
CA ILE A 164 -13.65 -4.78 4.14
C ILE A 164 -14.21 -4.02 2.93
N SER A 165 -13.42 -3.85 1.88
CA SER A 165 -13.86 -3.16 0.67
C SER A 165 -14.89 -3.92 -0.18
N PHE A 166 -15.11 -5.20 0.13
CA PHE A 166 -16.14 -6.04 -0.50
C PHE A 166 -17.43 -6.14 0.33
N LEU A 167 -17.55 -5.36 1.40
CA LEU A 167 -18.77 -5.23 2.21
C LEU A 167 -19.63 -4.08 1.71
#